data_e12550014d57a35d5401a3b9475242ff
#
_entry.id   e12550014d57a35d5401a3b9475242ff
#
_cell.length_a   1.000
_cell.length_b   1.000
_cell.length_c   1.000
_cell.angle_alpha   90.00
_cell.angle_beta   90.00
_cell.angle_gamma   90.00
#
_symmetry.space_group_name_H-M   'P 1'
#
loop_
_entity.id
_entity.type
_entity.pdbx_description
1 polymer ?
#
loop_
_entity_poly.entity_id
_entity_poly.type
_entity_poly.pdbx_seq_one_letter_code
_entity_poly.pdbx_strand_id
1 'polypeptide(L)'
;TGSTALVGNFGAADGNLYVVSDTALTVLNGSAKEMFSARHSYNDPAVSEASGRYLLYNAGGTGYRVETSSGTEISGTSDSSITTGVICDSGKFALAVQPSDYASELRVYNKNGSLQYKYSFADSYITAVALNTDGTRAAVASTITHAGTLISRITVLDMSETEPIAEYE
;
A
#
# COMPACT_ATOMS: atom_id res chain seq x y z
N THR A 1 27.91 -8.37 -6.12
CA THR A 1 27.24 -7.57 -7.15
C THR A 1 25.85 -7.26 -6.63
N GLY A 2 25.71 -6.09 -5.96
CA GLY A 2 24.41 -5.66 -5.45
C GLY A 2 23.49 -5.26 -6.60
N SER A 3 22.19 -5.56 -6.47
CA SER A 3 21.17 -4.96 -7.33
C SER A 3 21.14 -3.45 -7.09
N THR A 4 20.79 -2.68 -8.10
CA THR A 4 20.67 -1.23 -7.99
C THR A 4 19.40 -0.92 -7.19
N ALA A 5 19.52 -0.40 -5.96
CA ALA A 5 18.38 0.07 -5.20
C ALA A 5 17.79 1.30 -5.88
N LEU A 6 16.47 1.30 -6.13
CA LEU A 6 15.77 2.48 -6.62
C LEU A 6 15.69 3.52 -5.50
N VAL A 7 15.94 4.78 -5.84
CA VAL A 7 15.83 5.89 -4.88
C VAL A 7 14.38 6.01 -4.40
N GLY A 8 14.19 6.01 -3.06
CA GLY A 8 12.88 6.11 -2.42
C GLY A 8 12.26 4.78 -1.96
N ASN A 9 12.83 3.65 -2.34
CA ASN A 9 12.35 2.33 -1.93
C ASN A 9 13.14 1.78 -0.73
N PHE A 10 13.23 2.55 0.34
CA PHE A 10 13.86 2.14 1.59
C PHE A 10 13.19 2.85 2.78
N GLY A 11 13.33 2.28 3.95
CA GLY A 11 12.83 2.87 5.18
C GLY A 11 13.42 2.21 6.41
N ALA A 12 12.98 2.67 7.56
CA ALA A 12 13.37 2.12 8.86
C ALA A 12 12.11 1.89 9.71
N ALA A 13 12.05 0.74 10.36
CA ALA A 13 10.99 0.40 11.30
C ALA A 13 11.52 -0.57 12.35
N ASP A 14 11.12 -0.37 13.62
CA ASP A 14 11.47 -1.25 14.75
C ASP A 14 12.98 -1.52 14.89
N GLY A 15 13.82 -0.51 14.62
CA GLY A 15 15.27 -0.65 14.68
C GLY A 15 15.93 -1.40 13.51
N ASN A 16 15.13 -1.76 12.51
CA ASN A 16 15.57 -2.41 11.28
C ASN A 16 15.53 -1.44 10.10
N LEU A 17 16.29 -1.74 9.07
CA LEU A 17 16.25 -1.07 7.77
C LEU A 17 15.66 -2.02 6.74
N TYR A 18 14.88 -1.50 5.82
CA TYR A 18 14.43 -2.27 4.65
C TYR A 18 14.76 -1.53 3.36
N VAL A 19 15.12 -2.29 2.35
CA VAL A 19 15.46 -1.79 1.01
C VAL A 19 14.75 -2.65 -0.01
N VAL A 20 14.07 -2.02 -0.96
CA VAL A 20 13.49 -2.69 -2.11
C VAL A 20 14.32 -2.35 -3.33
N SER A 21 14.88 -3.36 -3.96
CA SER A 21 15.54 -3.26 -5.25
C SER A 21 14.60 -3.73 -6.37
N ASP A 22 15.08 -3.72 -7.59
CA ASP A 22 14.41 -4.27 -8.77
C ASP A 22 14.14 -5.79 -8.70
N THR A 23 14.77 -6.50 -7.75
CA THR A 23 14.67 -7.97 -7.67
C THR A 23 14.31 -8.52 -6.29
N ALA A 24 14.44 -7.72 -5.23
CA ALA A 24 14.22 -8.20 -3.86
C ALA A 24 13.87 -7.10 -2.86
N LEU A 25 13.05 -7.44 -1.90
CA LEU A 25 12.97 -6.78 -0.60
C LEU A 25 14.05 -7.40 0.30
N THR A 26 14.89 -6.57 0.91
CA THR A 26 15.91 -6.99 1.88
C THR A 26 15.72 -6.23 3.19
N VAL A 27 15.69 -6.94 4.30
CA VAL A 27 15.55 -6.38 5.64
C VAL A 27 16.85 -6.61 6.40
N LEU A 28 17.42 -5.55 6.97
CA LEU A 28 18.66 -5.51 7.69
C LEU A 28 18.43 -5.09 9.14
N ASN A 29 19.15 -5.66 10.08
CA ASN A 29 19.12 -5.18 11.47
C ASN A 29 19.99 -3.92 11.65
N GLY A 30 19.99 -3.34 12.86
CA GLY A 30 20.76 -2.16 13.22
C GLY A 30 22.28 -2.28 13.06
N SER A 31 22.83 -3.50 12.87
CA SER A 31 24.23 -3.77 12.54
C SER A 31 24.44 -4.01 11.03
N ALA A 32 23.48 -3.66 10.19
CA ALA A 32 23.46 -3.89 8.74
C ALA A 32 23.59 -5.37 8.33
N LYS A 33 23.23 -6.31 9.21
CA LYS A 33 23.19 -7.72 8.88
C LYS A 33 21.80 -8.06 8.30
N GLU A 34 21.79 -8.81 7.20
CA GLU A 34 20.55 -9.31 6.60
C GLU A 34 19.81 -10.21 7.58
N MET A 35 18.53 -9.90 7.78
CA MET A 35 17.59 -10.70 8.57
C MET A 35 16.82 -11.65 7.66
N PHE A 36 16.32 -11.13 6.55
CA PHE A 36 15.71 -11.93 5.49
C PHE A 36 15.69 -11.16 4.18
N SER A 37 15.46 -11.87 3.08
CA SER A 37 15.27 -11.31 1.76
C SER A 37 14.17 -12.07 1.01
N ALA A 38 13.29 -11.34 0.33
CA ALA A 38 12.21 -11.89 -0.47
C ALA A 38 12.34 -11.42 -1.93
N ARG A 39 12.55 -12.38 -2.85
CA ARG A 39 12.67 -12.07 -4.28
C ARG A 39 11.32 -11.76 -4.92
N HIS A 40 11.30 -10.84 -5.88
CA HIS A 40 10.15 -10.51 -6.71
C HIS A 40 10.57 -10.23 -8.16
N SER A 41 9.55 -10.07 -9.02
CA SER A 41 9.71 -9.71 -10.44
C SER A 41 8.85 -8.50 -10.81
N TYR A 42 8.61 -7.59 -9.85
CA TYR A 42 7.83 -6.37 -10.06
C TYR A 42 8.66 -5.34 -10.83
N ASN A 43 8.04 -4.64 -11.77
CA ASN A 43 8.71 -3.61 -12.57
C ASN A 43 8.90 -2.30 -11.81
N ASP A 44 7.92 -1.96 -10.96
CA ASP A 44 7.96 -0.77 -10.09
C ASP A 44 7.55 -1.19 -8.66
N PRO A 45 8.46 -1.85 -7.93
CA PRO A 45 8.16 -2.36 -6.61
C PRO A 45 8.09 -1.23 -5.60
N ALA A 46 7.04 -1.23 -4.79
CA ALA A 46 6.87 -0.34 -3.64
C ALA A 46 6.54 -1.15 -2.39
N VAL A 47 6.83 -0.58 -1.22
CA VAL A 47 6.65 -1.26 0.06
C VAL A 47 6.05 -0.33 1.11
N SER A 48 5.14 -0.88 1.90
CA SER A 48 4.66 -0.31 3.17
C SER A 48 4.92 -1.32 4.27
N GLU A 49 5.33 -0.84 5.44
CA GLU A 49 5.69 -1.69 6.57
C GLU A 49 4.86 -1.33 7.81
N ALA A 50 4.45 -2.33 8.58
CA ALA A 50 3.91 -2.20 9.92
C ALA A 50 4.13 -3.49 10.71
N SER A 51 4.66 -3.36 11.93
CA SER A 51 4.84 -4.46 12.89
C SER A 51 5.53 -5.71 12.30
N GLY A 52 6.60 -5.50 11.54
CA GLY A 52 7.39 -6.56 10.91
C GLY A 52 6.73 -7.25 9.72
N ARG A 53 5.65 -6.67 9.18
CA ARG A 53 4.99 -7.07 7.94
C ARG A 53 5.26 -6.06 6.85
N TYR A 54 5.63 -6.54 5.68
CA TYR A 54 6.00 -5.74 4.53
C TYR A 54 5.02 -6.01 3.38
N LEU A 55 4.11 -5.07 3.14
CA LEU A 55 3.25 -5.09 1.95
C LEU A 55 4.09 -4.63 0.76
N LEU A 56 4.50 -5.58 -0.05
CA LEU A 56 5.24 -5.36 -1.30
C LEU A 56 4.25 -5.42 -2.47
N TYR A 57 4.19 -4.38 -3.28
CA TYR A 57 3.28 -4.30 -4.43
C TYR A 57 3.97 -3.72 -5.65
N ASN A 58 3.42 -4.03 -6.83
CA ASN A 58 3.88 -3.50 -8.12
C ASN A 58 3.07 -2.24 -8.47
N ALA A 59 3.64 -1.06 -8.30
CA ALA A 59 2.99 0.20 -8.66
C ALA A 59 2.79 0.25 -10.19
N GLY A 60 1.59 0.64 -10.63
CA GLY A 60 1.19 0.55 -12.04
C GLY A 60 0.91 -0.86 -12.56
N GLY A 61 1.19 -1.89 -11.76
CA GLY A 61 0.88 -3.29 -12.04
C GLY A 61 -0.21 -3.83 -11.13
N THR A 62 -0.33 -5.15 -11.04
CA THR A 62 -1.44 -5.81 -10.33
C THR A 62 -1.01 -6.73 -9.19
N GLY A 63 0.28 -7.11 -9.14
CA GLY A 63 0.79 -8.05 -8.14
C GLY A 63 1.02 -7.40 -6.77
N TYR A 64 0.70 -8.12 -5.69
CA TYR A 64 1.03 -7.73 -4.33
C TYR A 64 1.30 -8.94 -3.44
N ARG A 65 2.09 -8.72 -2.37
CA ARG A 65 2.42 -9.74 -1.37
C ARG A 65 2.62 -9.11 0.00
N VAL A 66 2.37 -9.87 1.05
CA VAL A 66 2.79 -9.53 2.41
C VAL A 66 3.90 -10.48 2.82
N GLU A 67 5.08 -9.92 3.05
CA GLU A 67 6.29 -10.63 3.45
C GLU A 67 6.57 -10.43 4.94
N THR A 68 7.12 -11.47 5.56
CA THR A 68 7.59 -11.44 6.96
C THR A 68 8.94 -12.18 7.07
N SER A 69 9.55 -12.16 8.23
CA SER A 69 10.76 -12.96 8.50
C SER A 69 10.52 -14.48 8.38
N SER A 70 9.26 -14.91 8.42
CA SER A 70 8.87 -16.34 8.27
C SER A 70 8.53 -16.70 6.82
N GLY A 71 8.54 -15.73 5.90
CA GLY A 71 8.22 -15.90 4.48
C GLY A 71 6.97 -15.13 4.05
N THR A 72 6.46 -15.46 2.87
CA THR A 72 5.26 -14.84 2.30
C THR A 72 4.00 -15.31 3.03
N GLU A 73 3.30 -14.40 3.72
CA GLU A 73 2.01 -14.69 4.37
C GLU A 73 0.84 -14.61 3.36
N ILE A 74 0.89 -13.65 2.44
CA ILE A 74 -0.15 -13.40 1.44
C ILE A 74 0.52 -13.17 0.09
N SER A 75 -0.08 -13.69 -0.97
CA SER A 75 0.25 -13.37 -2.35
C SER A 75 -1.03 -13.25 -3.15
N GLY A 76 -1.17 -12.18 -3.92
CA GLY A 76 -2.37 -11.91 -4.69
C GLY A 76 -2.11 -11.10 -5.95
N THR A 77 -3.15 -11.04 -6.77
CA THR A 77 -3.19 -10.21 -7.98
C THR A 77 -4.51 -9.44 -7.97
N SER A 78 -4.42 -8.13 -8.11
CA SER A 78 -5.56 -7.26 -8.33
C SER A 78 -6.07 -7.41 -9.77
N ASP A 79 -7.37 -7.20 -9.98
CA ASP A 79 -7.96 -7.08 -11.32
C ASP A 79 -7.70 -5.73 -11.99
N SER A 80 -7.16 -4.77 -11.24
CA SER A 80 -6.90 -3.40 -11.67
C SER A 80 -5.52 -2.95 -11.23
N SER A 81 -4.94 -1.98 -11.92
CA SER A 81 -3.62 -1.40 -11.60
C SER A 81 -3.58 -0.84 -10.18
N ILE A 82 -2.58 -1.22 -9.41
CA ILE A 82 -2.32 -0.71 -8.06
C ILE A 82 -1.56 0.60 -8.17
N THR A 83 -2.05 1.67 -7.56
CA THR A 83 -1.38 2.97 -7.52
C THR A 83 -0.59 3.17 -6.23
N THR A 84 -1.13 2.75 -5.11
CA THR A 84 -0.46 2.81 -3.80
C THR A 84 -1.02 1.74 -2.86
N GLY A 85 -0.27 1.41 -1.81
CA GLY A 85 -0.67 0.44 -0.81
C GLY A 85 -0.13 0.78 0.56
N VAL A 86 -0.86 0.43 1.60
CA VAL A 86 -0.48 0.62 3.00
C VAL A 86 -0.90 -0.58 3.84
N ILE A 87 -0.07 -0.95 4.80
CA ILE A 87 -0.37 -1.97 5.82
C ILE A 87 -0.38 -1.32 7.20
N CYS A 88 -1.21 -1.79 8.12
CA CYS A 88 -1.27 -1.32 9.51
C CYS A 88 -0.89 -2.41 10.50
N ASP A 89 -0.71 -2.03 11.78
CA ASP A 89 -0.20 -2.92 12.84
C ASP A 89 -1.05 -4.18 13.06
N SER A 90 -2.35 -4.11 12.83
CA SER A 90 -3.22 -5.29 12.90
C SER A 90 -2.95 -6.33 11.81
N GLY A 91 -2.15 -5.97 10.80
CA GLY A 91 -1.87 -6.77 9.60
C GLY A 91 -2.91 -6.64 8.50
N LYS A 92 -3.95 -5.82 8.68
CA LYS A 92 -4.83 -5.40 7.59
C LYS A 92 -4.08 -4.46 6.66
N PHE A 93 -4.44 -4.48 5.39
CA PHE A 93 -3.81 -3.63 4.40
C PHE A 93 -4.82 -3.06 3.42
N ALA A 94 -4.47 -1.95 2.79
CA ALA A 94 -5.27 -1.33 1.76
C ALA A 94 -4.46 -1.16 0.48
N LEU A 95 -5.14 -1.31 -0.65
CA LEU A 95 -4.64 -1.01 -1.98
C LEU A 95 -5.55 0.04 -2.62
N ALA A 96 -4.96 1.10 -3.14
CA ALA A 96 -5.64 1.99 -4.06
C ALA A 96 -5.41 1.46 -5.48
N VAL A 97 -6.48 1.33 -6.25
CA VAL A 97 -6.44 0.78 -7.60
C VAL A 97 -7.15 1.69 -8.58
N GLN A 98 -6.88 1.52 -9.88
CA GLN A 98 -7.55 2.20 -10.98
C GLN A 98 -8.40 1.20 -11.79
N PRO A 99 -9.68 1.01 -11.45
CA PRO A 99 -10.59 0.19 -12.25
C PRO A 99 -11.04 0.93 -13.51
N SER A 100 -11.69 0.22 -14.44
CA SER A 100 -12.20 0.81 -15.67
C SER A 100 -13.36 1.78 -15.48
N ASP A 101 -14.15 1.58 -14.41
CA ASP A 101 -15.44 2.23 -14.22
C ASP A 101 -15.40 3.46 -13.30
N TYR A 102 -14.27 3.65 -12.58
CA TYR A 102 -14.05 4.75 -11.64
C TYR A 102 -12.66 5.34 -11.81
N ALA A 103 -12.47 6.59 -11.40
CA ALA A 103 -11.14 7.21 -11.42
C ALA A 103 -10.17 6.49 -10.48
N SER A 104 -10.65 6.05 -9.33
CA SER A 104 -9.88 5.20 -8.40
C SER A 104 -10.81 4.47 -7.43
N GLU A 105 -10.28 3.46 -6.75
CA GLU A 105 -10.98 2.67 -5.75
C GLU A 105 -10.03 2.28 -4.62
N LEU A 106 -10.49 2.45 -3.37
CA LEU A 106 -9.81 1.92 -2.19
C LEU A 106 -10.35 0.52 -1.89
N ARG A 107 -9.46 -0.44 -1.70
CA ARG A 107 -9.76 -1.81 -1.26
C ARG A 107 -9.03 -2.11 0.02
N VAL A 108 -9.76 -2.47 1.07
CA VAL A 108 -9.17 -2.85 2.36
C VAL A 108 -9.34 -4.34 2.57
N TYR A 109 -8.26 -4.99 2.93
CA TYR A 109 -8.17 -6.42 3.10
C TYR A 109 -7.91 -6.78 4.57
N ASN A 110 -8.52 -7.86 5.02
CA ASN A 110 -8.18 -8.48 6.30
C ASN A 110 -6.77 -9.07 6.27
N LYS A 111 -6.21 -9.33 7.44
CA LYS A 111 -4.91 -9.98 7.63
C LYS A 111 -4.74 -11.31 6.87
N ASN A 112 -5.82 -12.00 6.56
CA ASN A 112 -5.82 -13.25 5.79
C ASN A 112 -5.93 -13.05 4.27
N GLY A 113 -5.94 -11.80 3.79
CA GLY A 113 -6.06 -11.46 2.38
C GLY A 113 -7.49 -11.41 1.83
N SER A 114 -8.52 -11.64 2.65
CA SER A 114 -9.90 -11.48 2.22
C SER A 114 -10.29 -10.01 2.13
N LEU A 115 -10.99 -9.62 1.06
CA LEU A 115 -11.51 -8.26 0.91
C LEU A 115 -12.54 -7.98 2.02
N GLN A 116 -12.33 -6.89 2.77
CA GLN A 116 -13.21 -6.46 3.85
C GLN A 116 -14.09 -5.28 3.43
N TYR A 117 -13.51 -4.29 2.75
CA TYR A 117 -14.16 -3.02 2.45
C TYR A 117 -13.70 -2.51 1.09
N LYS A 118 -14.60 -1.77 0.43
CA LYS A 118 -14.35 -1.16 -0.87
C LYS A 118 -15.08 0.18 -0.96
N TYR A 119 -14.37 1.21 -1.43
CA TYR A 119 -14.94 2.53 -1.70
C TYR A 119 -14.44 3.07 -3.03
N SER A 120 -15.37 3.44 -3.92
CA SER A 120 -15.07 3.91 -5.27
C SER A 120 -15.16 5.43 -5.36
N PHE A 121 -14.14 6.05 -5.95
CA PHE A 121 -14.07 7.48 -6.23
C PHE A 121 -14.38 7.70 -7.71
N ALA A 122 -15.51 8.37 -8.00
CA ALA A 122 -16.01 8.52 -9.37
C ALA A 122 -15.09 9.38 -10.23
N ASP A 123 -14.53 10.46 -9.68
CA ASP A 123 -13.87 11.54 -10.39
C ASP A 123 -12.54 12.00 -9.79
N SER A 124 -12.09 11.37 -8.70
CA SER A 124 -10.85 11.73 -8.03
C SER A 124 -9.84 10.58 -8.00
N TYR A 125 -8.57 10.93 -8.15
CA TYR A 125 -7.45 9.99 -8.19
C TYR A 125 -6.77 9.93 -6.82
N ILE A 126 -6.73 8.74 -6.23
CA ILE A 126 -6.06 8.51 -4.94
C ILE A 126 -4.55 8.71 -5.11
N THR A 127 -3.96 9.53 -4.24
CA THR A 127 -2.52 9.82 -4.22
C THR A 127 -1.81 9.24 -3.00
N ALA A 128 -2.53 9.10 -1.86
CA ALA A 128 -2.00 8.48 -0.66
C ALA A 128 -3.13 7.89 0.18
N VAL A 129 -2.79 6.89 0.99
CA VAL A 129 -3.70 6.23 1.92
C VAL A 129 -2.99 6.03 3.25
N ALA A 130 -3.71 6.24 4.35
CA ALA A 130 -3.29 5.85 5.68
C ALA A 130 -4.40 5.04 6.35
N LEU A 131 -4.02 4.01 7.10
CA LEU A 131 -4.93 3.25 7.95
C LEU A 131 -4.63 3.56 9.42
N ASN A 132 -5.66 3.57 10.27
CA ASN A 132 -5.44 3.54 11.71
C ASN A 132 -4.85 2.17 12.14
N THR A 133 -4.35 2.08 13.34
CA THR A 133 -3.68 0.88 13.90
C THR A 133 -4.50 -0.40 13.73
N ASP A 134 -5.82 -0.33 13.92
CA ASP A 134 -6.72 -1.49 13.83
C ASP A 134 -7.19 -1.79 12.40
N GLY A 135 -6.94 -0.89 11.44
CA GLY A 135 -7.44 -0.99 10.06
C GLY A 135 -8.96 -0.95 9.99
N THR A 136 -9.60 -0.14 10.86
CA THR A 136 -11.06 0.11 10.86
C THR A 136 -11.41 1.44 10.21
N ARG A 137 -10.43 2.34 10.05
CA ARG A 137 -10.58 3.64 9.39
C ARG A 137 -9.44 3.90 8.43
N ALA A 138 -9.75 4.64 7.36
CA ALA A 138 -8.78 5.13 6.41
C ALA A 138 -8.89 6.64 6.23
N ALA A 139 -7.75 7.30 6.07
CA ALA A 139 -7.66 8.64 5.48
C ALA A 139 -7.10 8.48 4.06
N VAL A 140 -7.80 9.02 3.10
CA VAL A 140 -7.47 8.92 1.67
C VAL A 140 -7.24 10.31 1.12
N ALA A 141 -6.02 10.59 0.68
CA ALA A 141 -5.73 11.79 -0.09
C ALA A 141 -6.01 11.52 -1.58
N SER A 142 -6.76 12.40 -2.21
CA SER A 142 -7.08 12.33 -3.63
C SER A 142 -6.98 13.68 -4.30
N THR A 143 -6.88 13.68 -5.63
CA THR A 143 -6.89 14.88 -6.45
C THR A 143 -8.01 14.81 -7.48
N ILE A 144 -8.68 15.95 -7.66
CA ILE A 144 -9.71 16.17 -8.66
C ILE A 144 -9.39 17.43 -9.47
N THR A 145 -9.78 17.46 -10.72
CA THR A 145 -9.70 18.69 -11.55
C THR A 145 -11.08 19.32 -11.62
N HIS A 146 -11.20 20.56 -11.14
CA HIS A 146 -12.42 21.34 -11.25
C HIS A 146 -12.13 22.67 -11.97
N ALA A 147 -12.82 22.94 -13.07
CA ALA A 147 -12.64 24.13 -13.90
C ALA A 147 -11.17 24.43 -14.27
N GLY A 148 -10.37 23.39 -14.51
CA GLY A 148 -8.93 23.51 -14.84
C GLY A 148 -8.00 23.71 -13.63
N THR A 149 -8.54 23.73 -12.41
CA THR A 149 -7.76 23.80 -11.17
C THR A 149 -7.68 22.44 -10.53
N LEU A 150 -6.48 22.05 -10.08
CA LEU A 150 -6.27 20.83 -9.32
C LEU A 150 -6.62 21.10 -7.83
N ILE A 151 -7.54 20.31 -7.30
CA ILE A 151 -7.97 20.37 -5.90
C ILE A 151 -7.52 19.09 -5.21
N SER A 152 -6.96 19.22 -4.02
CA SER A 152 -6.64 18.08 -3.15
C SER A 152 -7.75 17.90 -2.12
N ARG A 153 -8.18 16.66 -1.92
CA ARG A 153 -9.22 16.28 -0.96
C ARG A 153 -8.71 15.20 -0.03
N ILE A 154 -9.07 15.29 1.26
CA ILE A 154 -8.90 14.20 2.22
C ILE A 154 -10.29 13.65 2.55
N THR A 155 -10.50 12.38 2.26
CA THR A 155 -11.72 11.64 2.60
C THR A 155 -11.41 10.69 3.74
N VAL A 156 -12.19 10.75 4.81
CA VAL A 156 -12.08 9.83 5.95
C VAL A 156 -13.19 8.79 5.88
N LEU A 157 -12.79 7.53 5.85
CA LEU A 157 -13.69 6.37 5.73
C LEU A 157 -13.67 5.56 7.02
N ASP A 158 -14.83 5.07 7.44
CA ASP A 158 -14.99 4.04 8.46
C ASP A 158 -15.47 2.75 7.78
N MET A 159 -14.80 1.63 8.05
CA MET A 159 -15.08 0.36 7.37
C MET A 159 -16.42 -0.26 7.74
N SER A 160 -17.15 0.31 8.70
CA SER A 160 -18.52 -0.06 9.07
C SER A 160 -19.60 0.78 8.36
N GLU A 161 -19.19 1.86 7.67
CA GLU A 161 -20.09 2.81 7.01
C GLU A 161 -19.96 2.73 5.49
N THR A 162 -21.03 3.06 4.79
CA THR A 162 -21.05 3.12 3.32
C THR A 162 -20.63 4.48 2.77
N GLU A 163 -20.76 5.52 3.59
CA GLU A 163 -20.45 6.90 3.23
C GLU A 163 -19.24 7.42 4.03
N PRO A 164 -18.48 8.39 3.50
CA PRO A 164 -17.42 9.03 4.24
C PRO A 164 -17.91 9.66 5.53
N ILE A 165 -17.12 9.53 6.60
CA ILE A 165 -17.43 10.18 7.89
C ILE A 165 -16.95 11.63 7.94
N ALA A 166 -16.00 12.01 7.09
CA ALA A 166 -15.52 13.39 6.94
C ALA A 166 -14.84 13.60 5.58
N GLU A 167 -14.92 14.83 5.05
CA GLU A 167 -14.20 15.27 3.86
C GLU A 167 -13.63 16.68 4.11
N TYR A 168 -12.42 16.93 3.59
CA TYR A 168 -11.69 18.19 3.69
C TYR A 168 -11.07 18.54 2.32
N GLU A 169 -11.18 19.80 1.90
CA GLU A 169 -10.59 20.38 0.68
C GLU A 169 -9.61 21.49 1.04
#